data_3385b0a164b03c38301a9464f2552403
#
_entry.id   3385b0a164b03c38301a9464f2552403
#
_cell.length_a   1.000
_cell.length_b   1.000
_cell.length_c   1.000
_cell.angle_alpha   90.00
_cell.angle_beta   90.00
_cell.angle_gamma   90.00
#
_symmetry.space_group_name_H-M   'P 1'
#
loop_
_entity.id
_entity.type
_entity.pdbx_description
1 polymer ?
#
loop_
_entity_poly.entity_id
_entity_poly.type
_entity_poly.pdbx_seq_one_letter_code
_entity_poly.pdbx_strand_id
1 'polypeptide(L)'
;AGERKDDNRDALMLSKMLSLKEHINTPTEKVFVQITKPSIITESLKLLSRHQQVLIDEKVRLTNRLGKKLLEVCPDLLTLGKLKYQKLIAILARYPDFSRYQKITLDSLLKIPGIGKKQAPHLLAGLHDLTYMPEMTAIYKTIISSYSKRILQLREEIKQIDQKMERIGRQDNSIRHLKSIPGVATKLASRFLGEIGDINRFPSEKNLAIYCGIACVNNASGKTNKTKAVYKANKIAKQTLMMMAGGSIRVNSQCRDYYLKKRSEGKKHNHALRCLARQMIKVIYRMLTEDRDYQIKKEALKVA
;
A
#
# COMPACT_ATOMS: atom_id res chain seq x y z
N ALA A 1 10.99 -26.98 -27.60
CA ALA A 1 9.83 -26.68 -28.43
C ALA A 1 8.65 -26.45 -27.48
N GLY A 2 8.17 -25.20 -27.37
CA GLY A 2 7.02 -24.87 -26.52
C GLY A 2 5.76 -25.45 -27.16
N GLU A 3 5.04 -26.27 -26.39
CA GLU A 3 3.75 -26.79 -26.81
C GLU A 3 2.78 -25.63 -27.06
N ARG A 4 2.17 -25.59 -28.24
CA ARG A 4 1.14 -24.60 -28.60
C ARG A 4 -0.04 -24.74 -27.63
N LYS A 5 -0.54 -23.62 -27.16
CA LYS A 5 -1.78 -23.52 -26.39
C LYS A 5 -2.91 -24.03 -27.29
N ASP A 6 -3.61 -25.07 -26.84
CA ASP A 6 -4.74 -25.66 -27.52
C ASP A 6 -5.92 -25.75 -26.57
N ASP A 7 -7.00 -25.03 -26.89
CA ASP A 7 -8.19 -24.92 -26.02
C ASP A 7 -8.86 -26.28 -25.81
N ASN A 8 -8.80 -27.20 -26.78
CA ASN A 8 -9.32 -28.55 -26.63
C ASN A 8 -8.51 -29.39 -25.64
N ARG A 9 -7.18 -29.20 -25.62
CA ARG A 9 -6.30 -29.87 -24.66
C ARG A 9 -6.48 -29.32 -23.25
N ASP A 10 -6.69 -28.00 -23.11
CA ASP A 10 -6.99 -27.36 -21.85
C ASP A 10 -8.36 -27.82 -21.32
N ALA A 11 -9.38 -27.91 -22.16
CA ALA A 11 -10.71 -28.44 -21.80
C ALA A 11 -10.63 -29.90 -21.34
N LEU A 12 -9.86 -30.74 -22.04
CA LEU A 12 -9.66 -32.16 -21.71
C LEU A 12 -8.91 -32.28 -20.35
N MET A 13 -7.91 -31.43 -20.09
CA MET A 13 -7.20 -31.38 -18.80
C MET A 13 -8.12 -30.97 -17.66
N LEU A 14 -8.97 -29.96 -17.88
CA LEU A 14 -9.96 -29.51 -16.90
C LEU A 14 -10.98 -30.61 -16.60
N SER A 15 -11.49 -31.32 -17.62
CA SER A 15 -12.39 -32.46 -17.49
C SER A 15 -11.75 -33.58 -16.64
N LYS A 16 -10.51 -33.96 -16.94
CA LYS A 16 -9.75 -34.95 -16.17
C LYS A 16 -9.52 -34.50 -14.72
N MET A 17 -9.21 -33.22 -14.49
CA MET A 17 -9.05 -32.67 -13.15
C MET A 17 -10.37 -32.70 -12.37
N LEU A 18 -11.51 -32.43 -13.00
CA LEU A 18 -12.83 -32.51 -12.38
C LEU A 18 -13.21 -33.95 -12.03
N SER A 19 -12.95 -34.92 -12.89
CA SER A 19 -13.21 -36.32 -12.61
C SER A 19 -12.33 -36.90 -11.49
N LEU A 20 -11.10 -36.39 -11.35
CA LEU A 20 -10.19 -36.77 -10.27
C LEU A 20 -10.52 -36.10 -8.92
N LYS A 21 -11.32 -35.04 -8.93
CA LYS A 21 -11.66 -34.27 -7.73
C LYS A 21 -12.27 -35.16 -6.61
N GLU A 22 -13.17 -36.06 -6.98
CA GLU A 22 -13.85 -36.95 -6.01
C GLU A 22 -12.89 -37.96 -5.40
N HIS A 23 -11.87 -38.38 -6.15
CA HIS A 23 -10.91 -39.40 -5.71
C HIS A 23 -9.71 -38.79 -4.95
N ILE A 24 -9.37 -37.53 -5.22
CA ILE A 24 -8.17 -36.88 -4.65
C ILE A 24 -8.50 -36.03 -3.41
N ASN A 25 -9.73 -35.54 -3.29
CA ASN A 25 -10.13 -34.77 -2.11
C ASN A 25 -10.50 -35.73 -0.98
N THR A 26 -9.54 -35.97 -0.09
CA THR A 26 -9.80 -36.69 1.18
C THR A 26 -10.35 -35.73 2.24
N PRO A 27 -10.96 -36.22 3.32
CA PRO A 27 -11.42 -35.39 4.44
C PRO A 27 -10.31 -34.57 5.08
N THR A 28 -9.04 -35.00 4.96
CA THR A 28 -7.84 -34.38 5.54
C THR A 28 -7.09 -33.48 4.58
N GLU A 29 -7.21 -33.71 3.25
CA GLU A 29 -6.51 -32.93 2.22
C GLU A 29 -7.48 -32.52 1.11
N LYS A 30 -7.66 -31.20 0.96
CA LYS A 30 -8.41 -30.62 -0.16
C LYS A 30 -7.43 -30.15 -1.22
N VAL A 31 -7.25 -30.96 -2.26
CA VAL A 31 -6.41 -30.60 -3.43
C VAL A 31 -7.13 -29.61 -4.32
N PHE A 32 -8.47 -29.77 -4.46
CA PHE A 32 -9.31 -28.85 -5.24
C PHE A 32 -10.22 -28.06 -4.29
N VAL A 33 -10.11 -26.74 -4.37
CA VAL A 33 -10.98 -25.83 -3.63
C VAL A 33 -11.95 -25.19 -4.62
N GLN A 34 -13.24 -25.30 -4.34
CA GLN A 34 -14.25 -24.61 -5.13
C GLN A 34 -14.11 -23.10 -4.94
N ILE A 35 -13.88 -22.39 -6.04
CA ILE A 35 -13.82 -20.93 -6.02
C ILE A 35 -15.25 -20.41 -6.10
N THR A 36 -15.75 -19.84 -5.01
CA THR A 36 -17.00 -19.09 -5.01
C THR A 36 -16.81 -17.78 -5.75
N LYS A 37 -17.81 -17.36 -6.53
CA LYS A 37 -17.79 -16.08 -7.20
C LYS A 37 -17.68 -14.97 -6.14
N PRO A 38 -16.67 -14.09 -6.23
CA PRO A 38 -16.52 -13.00 -5.27
C PRO A 38 -17.74 -12.06 -5.33
N SER A 39 -18.07 -11.42 -4.22
CA SER A 39 -19.11 -10.40 -4.21
C SER A 39 -18.72 -9.23 -5.12
N ILE A 40 -19.71 -8.55 -5.69
CA ILE A 40 -19.49 -7.35 -6.52
C ILE A 40 -18.69 -6.30 -5.75
N ILE A 41 -18.93 -6.18 -4.44
CA ILE A 41 -18.22 -5.24 -3.56
C ILE A 41 -16.73 -5.59 -3.51
N THR A 42 -16.38 -6.83 -3.18
CA THR A 42 -14.98 -7.26 -3.06
C THR A 42 -14.23 -7.20 -4.38
N GLU A 43 -14.90 -7.55 -5.49
CA GLU A 43 -14.31 -7.45 -6.83
C GLU A 43 -14.07 -6.00 -7.23
N SER A 44 -15.05 -5.11 -7.00
CA SER A 44 -14.90 -3.66 -7.24
C SER A 44 -13.76 -3.07 -6.43
N LEU A 45 -13.65 -3.41 -5.15
CA LEU A 45 -12.55 -2.96 -4.29
C LEU A 45 -11.20 -3.46 -4.77
N LYS A 46 -11.13 -4.70 -5.26
CA LYS A 46 -9.90 -5.28 -5.82
C LYS A 46 -9.45 -4.55 -7.08
N LEU A 47 -10.37 -4.28 -8.01
CA LEU A 47 -10.07 -3.55 -9.25
C LEU A 47 -9.59 -2.12 -8.93
N LEU A 48 -10.33 -1.40 -8.06
CA LEU A 48 -9.96 -0.04 -7.65
C LEU A 48 -8.61 0.00 -6.92
N SER A 49 -8.35 -0.95 -6.01
CA SER A 49 -7.10 -1.05 -5.27
C SER A 49 -5.90 -1.26 -6.21
N ARG A 50 -6.05 -2.12 -7.19
CA ARG A 50 -4.98 -2.41 -8.16
C ARG A 50 -4.74 -1.24 -9.10
N HIS A 51 -5.80 -0.61 -9.62
CA HIS A 51 -5.68 0.60 -10.42
C HIS A 51 -5.01 1.73 -9.63
N GLN A 52 -5.42 1.94 -8.37
CA GLN A 52 -4.77 2.89 -7.48
C GLN A 52 -3.27 2.64 -7.34
N GLN A 53 -2.85 1.37 -7.21
CA GLN A 53 -1.43 1.04 -7.10
C GLN A 53 -0.66 1.45 -8.36
N VAL A 54 -1.23 1.25 -9.55
CA VAL A 54 -0.62 1.68 -10.82
C VAL A 54 -0.40 3.20 -10.83
N LEU A 55 -1.40 3.98 -10.42
CA LEU A 55 -1.28 5.45 -10.33
C LEU A 55 -0.26 5.90 -9.29
N ILE A 56 -0.19 5.21 -8.15
CA ILE A 56 0.83 5.47 -7.12
C ILE A 56 2.22 5.24 -7.68
N ASP A 57 2.44 4.13 -8.38
CA ASP A 57 3.74 3.78 -8.96
C ASP A 57 4.14 4.77 -10.06
N GLU A 58 3.19 5.21 -10.90
CA GLU A 58 3.41 6.27 -11.90
C GLU A 58 3.82 7.58 -11.23
N LYS A 59 3.08 8.00 -10.20
CA LYS A 59 3.41 9.21 -9.43
C LYS A 59 4.83 9.14 -8.84
N VAL A 60 5.22 8.00 -8.27
CA VAL A 60 6.57 7.82 -7.71
C VAL A 60 7.64 7.93 -8.81
N ARG A 61 7.43 7.28 -9.96
CA ARG A 61 8.35 7.38 -11.11
C ARG A 61 8.52 8.82 -11.60
N LEU A 62 7.41 9.54 -11.76
CA LEU A 62 7.47 10.96 -12.19
C LEU A 62 8.12 11.85 -11.14
N THR A 63 7.83 11.64 -9.85
CA THR A 63 8.47 12.39 -8.75
C THR A 63 10.00 12.19 -8.75
N ASN A 64 10.47 10.96 -8.97
CA ASN A 64 11.89 10.66 -9.04
C ASN A 64 12.55 11.28 -10.30
N ARG A 65 11.85 11.25 -11.45
CA ARG A 65 12.33 11.91 -12.68
C ARG A 65 12.42 13.44 -12.51
N LEU A 66 11.40 14.03 -11.90
CA LEU A 66 11.40 15.46 -11.57
C LEU A 66 12.58 15.82 -10.65
N GLY A 67 12.80 15.00 -9.59
CA GLY A 67 13.94 15.21 -8.69
C GLY A 67 15.30 15.20 -9.39
N LYS A 68 15.49 14.26 -10.32
CA LYS A 68 16.73 14.22 -11.13
C LYS A 68 16.89 15.48 -11.98
N LYS A 69 15.81 15.96 -12.63
CA LYS A 69 15.86 17.18 -13.44
C LYS A 69 16.11 18.44 -12.61
N LEU A 70 15.60 18.50 -11.39
CA LEU A 70 15.89 19.61 -10.48
C LEU A 70 17.33 19.59 -9.98
N LEU A 71 17.92 18.42 -9.73
CA LEU A 71 19.34 18.31 -9.39
C LEU A 71 20.25 18.82 -10.52
N GLU A 72 19.84 18.67 -11.77
CA GLU A 72 20.59 19.14 -12.94
C GLU A 72 20.53 20.67 -13.10
N VAL A 73 19.36 21.31 -12.83
CA VAL A 73 19.14 22.73 -13.18
C VAL A 73 19.09 23.68 -11.99
N CYS A 74 18.61 23.23 -10.82
CA CYS A 74 18.43 24.03 -9.61
C CYS A 74 18.43 23.14 -8.37
N PRO A 75 19.60 22.62 -7.94
CA PRO A 75 19.72 21.71 -6.81
C PRO A 75 19.24 22.33 -5.50
N ASP A 76 19.45 23.63 -5.30
CA ASP A 76 19.09 24.37 -4.09
C ASP A 76 17.58 24.32 -3.81
N LEU A 77 16.75 24.20 -4.84
CA LEU A 77 15.31 24.07 -4.66
C LEU A 77 14.91 22.84 -3.84
N LEU A 78 15.70 21.76 -3.86
CA LEU A 78 15.43 20.55 -3.09
C LEU A 78 15.75 20.72 -1.59
N THR A 79 16.52 21.74 -1.21
CA THR A 79 16.78 22.08 0.19
C THR A 79 15.56 22.72 0.85
N LEU A 80 14.75 23.47 0.06
CA LEU A 80 13.53 24.14 0.54
C LEU A 80 12.40 23.17 0.86
N GLY A 81 12.46 21.92 0.39
CA GLY A 81 11.46 20.92 0.71
C GLY A 81 11.60 19.63 -0.06
N LYS A 82 11.00 18.58 0.50
CA LYS A 82 10.98 17.26 -0.15
C LYS A 82 9.88 17.21 -1.20
N LEU A 83 10.18 16.69 -2.39
CA LEU A 83 9.21 16.49 -3.49
C LEU A 83 8.02 15.58 -3.12
N LYS A 84 8.14 14.76 -2.07
CA LYS A 84 6.99 13.99 -1.56
C LYS A 84 5.86 14.88 -1.02
N TYR A 85 6.14 16.12 -0.64
CA TYR A 85 5.12 17.05 -0.17
C TYR A 85 4.48 17.81 -1.35
N GLN A 86 3.21 18.11 -1.21
CA GLN A 86 2.42 18.73 -2.27
C GLN A 86 2.89 20.15 -2.61
N LYS A 87 3.32 20.91 -1.61
CA LYS A 87 3.66 22.34 -1.74
C LYS A 87 4.72 22.62 -2.79
N LEU A 88 5.84 21.90 -2.76
CA LEU A 88 6.92 22.13 -3.74
C LEU A 88 6.48 21.76 -5.16
N ILE A 89 5.75 20.65 -5.33
CA ILE A 89 5.18 20.28 -6.63
C ILE A 89 4.19 21.33 -7.13
N ALA A 90 3.38 21.91 -6.25
CA ALA A 90 2.42 22.95 -6.61
C ALA A 90 3.10 24.26 -7.00
N ILE A 91 4.21 24.63 -6.34
CA ILE A 91 5.05 25.77 -6.76
C ILE A 91 5.60 25.54 -8.16
N LEU A 92 6.21 24.39 -8.42
CA LEU A 92 6.78 24.03 -9.72
C LEU A 92 5.73 23.96 -10.84
N ALA A 93 4.51 23.52 -10.53
CA ALA A 93 3.42 23.49 -11.49
C ALA A 93 2.92 24.90 -11.87
N ARG A 94 2.94 25.83 -10.90
CA ARG A 94 2.48 27.21 -11.08
C ARG A 94 3.58 28.13 -11.62
N TYR A 95 4.80 27.95 -11.14
CA TYR A 95 5.98 28.73 -11.47
C TYR A 95 7.11 27.81 -11.96
N PRO A 96 7.01 27.25 -13.17
CA PRO A 96 8.03 26.34 -13.70
C PRO A 96 9.29 27.06 -14.20
N ASP A 97 9.27 28.38 -14.27
CA ASP A 97 10.31 29.26 -14.79
C ASP A 97 11.08 29.90 -13.63
N PHE A 98 12.30 29.44 -13.39
CA PHE A 98 13.14 29.93 -12.30
C PHE A 98 13.52 31.38 -12.42
N SER A 99 13.65 31.95 -13.68
CA SER A 99 13.95 33.34 -13.91
C SER A 99 12.90 34.30 -13.34
N ARG A 100 11.71 33.81 -13.07
CA ARG A 100 10.59 34.58 -12.49
C ARG A 100 10.47 34.46 -10.97
N TYR A 101 11.32 33.69 -10.32
CA TYR A 101 11.20 33.45 -8.88
C TYR A 101 11.40 34.72 -8.05
N GLN A 102 12.27 35.64 -8.48
CA GLN A 102 12.43 36.96 -7.87
C GLN A 102 11.15 37.84 -7.89
N LYS A 103 10.19 37.50 -8.78
CA LYS A 103 8.92 38.23 -8.89
C LYS A 103 7.78 37.58 -8.12
N ILE A 104 8.03 36.45 -7.44
CA ILE A 104 7.02 35.77 -6.62
C ILE A 104 6.79 36.61 -5.37
N THR A 105 5.52 36.89 -5.05
CA THR A 105 5.12 37.63 -3.87
C THR A 105 4.57 36.70 -2.79
N LEU A 106 4.56 37.17 -1.53
CA LEU A 106 4.02 36.41 -0.40
C LEU A 106 2.55 36.01 -0.65
N ASP A 107 1.74 36.94 -1.15
CA ASP A 107 0.32 36.71 -1.45
C ASP A 107 0.13 35.63 -2.53
N SER A 108 1.01 35.61 -3.52
CA SER A 108 0.95 34.61 -4.59
C SER A 108 1.32 33.22 -4.10
N LEU A 109 2.21 33.10 -3.11
CA LEU A 109 2.54 31.82 -2.46
C LEU A 109 1.43 31.34 -1.55
N LEU A 110 0.78 32.23 -0.78
CA LEU A 110 -0.33 31.88 0.10
C LEU A 110 -1.56 31.34 -0.65
N LYS A 111 -1.69 31.65 -1.94
CA LYS A 111 -2.72 31.09 -2.81
C LYS A 111 -2.44 29.62 -3.22
N ILE A 112 -1.27 29.08 -2.90
CA ILE A 112 -0.91 27.70 -3.24
C ILE A 112 -1.39 26.75 -2.11
N PRO A 113 -2.17 25.71 -2.42
CA PRO A 113 -2.63 24.77 -1.44
C PRO A 113 -1.49 24.11 -0.62
N GLY A 114 -1.60 24.12 0.70
CA GLY A 114 -0.62 23.51 1.60
C GLY A 114 0.53 24.45 2.03
N ILE A 115 0.53 25.72 1.61
CA ILE A 115 1.45 26.75 2.12
C ILE A 115 0.72 27.61 3.16
N GLY A 116 1.16 27.48 4.42
CA GLY A 116 0.61 28.26 5.53
C GLY A 116 1.37 29.54 5.79
N LYS A 117 0.71 30.53 6.45
CA LYS A 117 1.27 31.86 6.76
C LYS A 117 2.63 31.81 7.49
N LYS A 118 2.85 30.84 8.38
CA LYS A 118 4.13 30.68 9.10
C LYS A 118 5.30 30.23 8.22
N GLN A 119 5.02 29.46 7.16
CA GLN A 119 6.05 28.89 6.30
C GLN A 119 6.33 29.73 5.05
N ALA A 120 5.35 30.53 4.62
CA ALA A 120 5.45 31.30 3.37
C ALA A 120 6.62 32.29 3.34
N PRO A 121 6.94 33.09 4.39
CA PRO A 121 8.06 34.00 4.36
C PRO A 121 9.41 33.32 4.19
N HIS A 122 9.65 32.22 4.95
CA HIS A 122 10.89 31.45 4.84
C HIS A 122 11.03 30.81 3.45
N LEU A 123 9.92 30.28 2.90
CA LEU A 123 9.90 29.67 1.59
C LEU A 123 10.14 30.72 0.50
N LEU A 124 9.57 31.92 0.63
CA LEU A 124 9.78 33.02 -0.30
C LEU A 124 11.25 33.47 -0.34
N ALA A 125 11.86 33.68 0.82
CA ALA A 125 13.27 34.04 0.92
C ALA A 125 14.15 32.98 0.22
N GLY A 126 13.93 31.70 0.50
CA GLY A 126 14.68 30.63 -0.15
C GLY A 126 14.44 30.53 -1.66
N LEU A 127 13.23 30.87 -2.16
CA LEU A 127 12.95 30.91 -3.60
C LEU A 127 13.67 32.10 -4.29
N HIS A 128 13.84 33.22 -3.60
CA HIS A 128 14.56 34.40 -4.13
C HIS A 128 16.07 34.18 -4.15
N ASP A 129 16.61 33.33 -3.31
CA ASP A 129 18.05 33.06 -3.15
C ASP A 129 18.53 31.82 -3.95
N LEU A 130 17.72 31.33 -4.91
CA LEU A 130 18.03 30.12 -5.65
C LEU A 130 19.09 30.37 -6.73
N THR A 131 20.06 29.46 -6.77
CA THR A 131 21.01 29.38 -7.90
C THR A 131 20.49 28.37 -8.92
N TYR A 132 20.50 28.77 -10.21
CA TYR A 132 20.02 27.91 -11.31
C TYR A 132 20.83 28.15 -12.57
N MET A 133 20.75 27.25 -13.55
CA MET A 133 21.42 27.37 -14.86
C MET A 133 20.53 28.16 -15.84
N PRO A 134 20.84 29.41 -16.15
CA PRO A 134 19.99 30.28 -16.99
C PRO A 134 19.79 29.73 -18.40
N GLU A 135 20.86 29.22 -19.02
CA GLU A 135 20.90 28.76 -20.41
C GLU A 135 19.92 27.64 -20.72
N MET A 136 19.68 26.77 -19.73
CA MET A 136 18.82 25.60 -19.86
C MET A 136 17.37 25.83 -19.37
N THR A 137 17.09 27.02 -18.82
CA THR A 137 15.81 27.30 -18.13
C THR A 137 14.59 27.10 -19.03
N ALA A 138 14.65 27.49 -20.30
CA ALA A 138 13.52 27.37 -21.23
C ALA A 138 13.11 25.89 -21.48
N ILE A 139 14.09 25.01 -21.67
CA ILE A 139 13.87 23.60 -21.92
C ILE A 139 13.34 22.90 -20.63
N TYR A 140 14.02 23.15 -19.50
CA TYR A 140 13.63 22.57 -18.22
C TYR A 140 12.25 23.03 -17.74
N LYS A 141 11.87 24.29 -18.03
CA LYS A 141 10.52 24.81 -17.75
C LYS A 141 9.44 23.92 -18.34
N THR A 142 9.58 23.47 -19.59
CA THR A 142 8.61 22.60 -20.24
C THR A 142 8.53 21.23 -19.55
N ILE A 143 9.68 20.62 -19.24
CA ILE A 143 9.77 19.31 -18.61
C ILE A 143 9.23 19.38 -17.18
N ILE A 144 9.65 20.36 -16.38
CA ILE A 144 9.24 20.55 -14.99
C ILE A 144 7.74 20.82 -14.90
N SER A 145 7.20 21.69 -15.77
CA SER A 145 5.77 21.98 -15.85
C SER A 145 4.97 20.71 -16.13
N SER A 146 5.38 19.93 -17.14
CA SER A 146 4.71 18.68 -17.51
C SER A 146 4.69 17.69 -16.36
N TYR A 147 5.85 17.40 -15.76
CA TYR A 147 5.92 16.44 -14.65
C TYR A 147 5.14 16.91 -13.42
N SER A 148 5.27 18.17 -13.04
CA SER A 148 4.61 18.72 -11.85
C SER A 148 3.08 18.70 -11.99
N LYS A 149 2.54 19.11 -13.13
CA LYS A 149 1.10 19.07 -13.43
C LYS A 149 0.57 17.65 -13.41
N ARG A 150 1.27 16.71 -14.07
CA ARG A 150 0.86 15.30 -14.09
C ARG A 150 0.90 14.68 -12.69
N ILE A 151 1.90 15.02 -11.86
CA ILE A 151 1.97 14.52 -10.46
C ILE A 151 0.78 15.04 -9.64
N LEU A 152 0.38 16.31 -9.81
CA LEU A 152 -0.80 16.85 -9.12
C LEU A 152 -2.09 16.18 -9.60
N GLN A 153 -2.22 15.96 -10.90
CA GLN A 153 -3.36 15.25 -11.49
C GLN A 153 -3.46 13.83 -10.93
N LEU A 154 -2.36 13.06 -10.92
CA LEU A 154 -2.32 11.71 -10.34
C LEU A 154 -2.70 11.69 -8.85
N ARG A 155 -2.31 12.73 -8.09
CA ARG A 155 -2.73 12.84 -6.69
C ARG A 155 -4.23 12.98 -6.54
N GLU A 156 -4.86 13.78 -7.39
CA GLU A 156 -6.32 13.96 -7.36
C GLU A 156 -7.04 12.67 -7.81
N GLU A 157 -6.58 12.04 -8.88
CA GLU A 157 -7.11 10.74 -9.33
C GLU A 157 -7.03 9.67 -8.21
N ILE A 158 -5.90 9.56 -7.52
CA ILE A 158 -5.71 8.64 -6.39
C ILE A 158 -6.68 8.98 -5.26
N LYS A 159 -6.89 10.26 -4.95
CA LYS A 159 -7.82 10.70 -3.89
C LYS A 159 -9.27 10.35 -4.25
N GLN A 160 -9.68 10.52 -5.50
CA GLN A 160 -11.02 10.15 -5.99
C GLN A 160 -11.26 8.65 -5.87
N ILE A 161 -10.25 7.82 -6.21
CA ILE A 161 -10.32 6.37 -6.02
C ILE A 161 -10.44 6.02 -4.54
N ASP A 162 -9.66 6.68 -3.66
CA ASP A 162 -9.77 6.49 -2.21
C ASP A 162 -11.19 6.74 -1.70
N GLN A 163 -11.80 7.85 -2.12
CA GLN A 163 -13.18 8.21 -1.74
C GLN A 163 -14.19 7.19 -2.27
N LYS A 164 -14.00 6.70 -3.50
CA LYS A 164 -14.86 5.67 -4.09
C LYS A 164 -14.75 4.35 -3.34
N MET A 165 -13.53 3.91 -3.02
CA MET A 165 -13.30 2.71 -2.22
C MET A 165 -13.90 2.82 -0.82
N GLU A 166 -13.79 4.00 -0.20
CA GLU A 166 -14.38 4.24 1.13
C GLU A 166 -15.92 4.19 1.08
N ARG A 167 -16.54 4.77 0.03
CA ARG A 167 -18.00 4.73 -0.16
C ARG A 167 -18.51 3.31 -0.32
N ILE A 168 -17.85 2.51 -1.18
CA ILE A 168 -18.20 1.11 -1.38
C ILE A 168 -17.98 0.32 -0.08
N GLY A 169 -16.88 0.57 0.61
CA GLY A 169 -16.52 -0.15 1.82
C GLY A 169 -17.43 0.09 3.03
N ARG A 170 -18.19 1.20 3.05
CA ARG A 170 -19.15 1.45 4.13
C ARG A 170 -20.34 0.47 4.14
N GLN A 171 -20.57 -0.22 3.03
CA GLN A 171 -21.69 -1.15 2.85
C GLN A 171 -21.33 -2.59 3.24
N ASP A 172 -20.10 -2.85 3.67
CA ASP A 172 -19.61 -4.21 3.95
C ASP A 172 -19.25 -4.37 5.43
N ASN A 173 -19.85 -5.38 6.09
CA ASN A 173 -19.63 -5.68 7.50
C ASN A 173 -18.17 -6.05 7.78
N SER A 174 -17.53 -6.80 6.89
CA SER A 174 -16.12 -7.19 7.06
C SER A 174 -15.21 -5.97 7.15
N ILE A 175 -15.52 -4.90 6.41
CA ILE A 175 -14.78 -3.64 6.49
C ILE A 175 -15.05 -2.95 7.83
N ARG A 176 -16.28 -2.99 8.34
CA ARG A 176 -16.62 -2.48 9.67
C ARG A 176 -15.79 -3.19 10.74
N HIS A 177 -15.70 -4.52 10.69
CA HIS A 177 -14.89 -5.31 11.61
C HIS A 177 -13.41 -4.95 11.51
N LEU A 178 -12.84 -4.87 10.30
CA LEU A 178 -11.44 -4.48 10.12
C LEU A 178 -11.13 -3.09 10.66
N LYS A 179 -12.07 -2.14 10.56
CA LYS A 179 -11.95 -0.78 11.11
C LYS A 179 -11.96 -0.75 12.63
N SER A 180 -12.59 -1.73 13.30
CA SER A 180 -12.57 -1.80 14.76
C SER A 180 -11.18 -2.08 15.34
N ILE A 181 -10.23 -2.53 14.50
CA ILE A 181 -8.82 -2.65 14.88
C ILE A 181 -8.21 -1.25 15.05
N PRO A 182 -7.68 -0.89 16.24
CA PRO A 182 -7.10 0.43 16.46
C PRO A 182 -5.96 0.73 15.47
N GLY A 183 -6.06 1.88 14.78
CA GLY A 183 -5.08 2.30 13.77
C GLY A 183 -5.36 1.82 12.34
N VAL A 184 -6.48 1.11 12.12
CA VAL A 184 -6.92 0.68 10.78
C VAL A 184 -8.02 1.60 10.27
N ALA A 185 -7.70 2.41 9.26
CA ALA A 185 -8.67 3.27 8.60
C ALA A 185 -9.46 2.52 7.51
N THR A 186 -10.65 3.03 7.15
CA THR A 186 -11.54 2.46 6.12
C THR A 186 -10.80 2.15 4.83
N LYS A 187 -9.94 3.05 4.37
CA LYS A 187 -9.11 2.87 3.17
C LYS A 187 -8.26 1.60 3.21
N LEU A 188 -7.58 1.34 4.33
CA LEU A 188 -6.74 0.15 4.47
C LEU A 188 -7.58 -1.11 4.59
N ALA A 189 -8.70 -1.05 5.33
CA ALA A 189 -9.65 -2.14 5.45
C ALA A 189 -10.22 -2.52 4.08
N SER A 190 -10.72 -1.55 3.30
CA SER A 190 -11.26 -1.76 1.95
C SER A 190 -10.23 -2.34 0.99
N ARG A 191 -8.99 -1.81 1.03
CA ARG A 191 -7.89 -2.31 0.20
C ARG A 191 -7.52 -3.74 0.57
N PHE A 192 -7.48 -4.06 1.85
CA PHE A 192 -7.15 -5.40 2.32
C PHE A 192 -8.24 -6.40 1.95
N LEU A 193 -9.52 -6.06 2.20
CA LEU A 193 -10.65 -6.92 1.85
C LEU A 193 -10.73 -7.17 0.34
N GLY A 194 -10.54 -6.14 -0.48
CA GLY A 194 -10.50 -6.29 -1.94
C GLY A 194 -9.45 -7.29 -2.41
N GLU A 195 -8.30 -7.37 -1.76
CA GLU A 195 -7.23 -8.31 -2.12
C GLU A 195 -7.45 -9.72 -1.56
N ILE A 196 -8.01 -9.86 -0.36
CA ILE A 196 -8.27 -11.18 0.22
C ILE A 196 -9.60 -11.78 -0.26
N GLY A 197 -10.59 -10.95 -0.67
CA GLY A 197 -11.93 -11.41 -1.03
C GLY A 197 -12.65 -12.07 0.15
N ASP A 198 -13.36 -13.17 -0.12
CA ASP A 198 -14.02 -13.96 0.91
C ASP A 198 -13.00 -14.66 1.82
N ILE A 199 -13.17 -14.50 3.13
CA ILE A 199 -12.29 -15.13 4.13
C ILE A 199 -12.43 -16.65 4.13
N ASN A 200 -13.61 -17.18 3.81
CA ASN A 200 -13.91 -18.61 3.83
C ASN A 200 -13.12 -19.41 2.78
N ARG A 201 -12.53 -18.73 1.78
CA ARG A 201 -11.63 -19.38 0.83
C ARG A 201 -10.29 -19.82 1.44
N PHE A 202 -9.96 -19.32 2.64
CA PHE A 202 -8.74 -19.70 3.34
C PHE A 202 -9.06 -20.75 4.42
N PRO A 203 -8.53 -21.98 4.31
CA PRO A 203 -8.78 -23.02 5.30
C PRO A 203 -8.28 -22.69 6.71
N SER A 204 -7.29 -21.77 6.82
CA SER A 204 -6.73 -21.35 8.11
C SER A 204 -6.04 -20.00 8.02
N GLU A 205 -5.75 -19.41 9.20
CA GLU A 205 -4.93 -18.19 9.28
C GLU A 205 -3.52 -18.36 8.70
N LYS A 206 -3.00 -19.59 8.68
CA LYS A 206 -1.69 -19.90 8.06
C LYS A 206 -1.75 -19.73 6.56
N ASN A 207 -2.82 -20.19 5.91
CA ASN A 207 -3.03 -20.03 4.47
C ASN A 207 -3.19 -18.56 4.08
N LEU A 208 -3.94 -17.78 4.87
CA LEU A 208 -4.03 -16.32 4.68
C LEU A 208 -2.68 -15.65 4.84
N ALA A 209 -1.86 -16.04 5.84
CA ALA A 209 -0.54 -15.49 6.06
C ALA A 209 0.44 -15.79 4.90
N ILE A 210 0.35 -16.99 4.32
CA ILE A 210 1.10 -17.39 3.13
C ILE A 210 0.67 -16.56 1.92
N TYR A 211 -0.64 -16.45 1.69
CA TYR A 211 -1.20 -15.64 0.62
C TYR A 211 -0.74 -14.17 0.68
N CYS A 212 -0.73 -13.59 1.87
CA CYS A 212 -0.23 -12.23 2.12
C CYS A 212 1.31 -12.14 2.13
N GLY A 213 2.06 -13.23 1.96
CA GLY A 213 3.53 -13.23 1.98
C GLY A 213 4.15 -12.75 3.30
N ILE A 214 3.43 -12.93 4.41
CA ILE A 214 3.91 -12.63 5.76
C ILE A 214 4.52 -13.86 6.41
N ALA A 215 4.06 -15.05 6.06
CA ALA A 215 4.66 -16.32 6.45
C ALA A 215 5.63 -16.83 5.38
N CYS A 216 6.62 -17.58 5.82
CA CYS A 216 7.49 -18.36 4.95
C CYS A 216 6.96 -19.78 4.83
N VAL A 217 7.26 -20.46 3.74
CA VAL A 217 6.94 -21.87 3.54
C VAL A 217 8.23 -22.68 3.79
N ASN A 218 8.09 -23.72 4.59
CA ASN A 218 9.18 -24.68 4.77
C ASN A 218 9.30 -25.51 3.49
N ASN A 219 10.50 -25.51 2.93
CA ASN A 219 10.84 -26.36 1.81
C ASN A 219 11.81 -27.42 2.33
N ALA A 220 11.23 -28.51 2.86
CA ALA A 220 12.00 -29.65 3.31
C ALA A 220 12.10 -30.67 2.16
N SER A 221 13.31 -30.92 1.70
CA SER A 221 13.60 -32.03 0.79
C SER A 221 14.78 -32.82 1.36
N GLY A 222 14.55 -34.05 1.79
CA GLY A 222 15.57 -34.90 2.36
C GLY A 222 16.30 -34.26 3.54
N LYS A 223 17.61 -34.13 3.46
CA LYS A 223 18.50 -33.58 4.54
C LYS A 223 18.47 -32.06 4.67
N THR A 224 17.79 -31.30 3.77
CA THR A 224 17.80 -29.83 3.80
C THR A 224 16.46 -29.27 4.21
N ASN A 225 16.42 -28.54 5.34
CA ASN A 225 15.24 -27.83 5.84
C ASN A 225 15.46 -26.32 5.63
N LYS A 226 15.07 -25.78 4.46
CA LYS A 226 15.24 -24.37 4.12
C LYS A 226 13.88 -23.67 4.10
N THR A 227 13.78 -22.56 4.82
CA THR A 227 12.61 -21.70 4.80
C THR A 227 12.69 -20.73 3.61
N LYS A 228 11.78 -20.80 2.65
CA LYS A 228 11.73 -19.90 1.50
C LYS A 228 10.58 -18.91 1.61
N ALA A 229 10.83 -17.68 1.15
CA ALA A 229 9.76 -16.70 0.96
C ALA A 229 8.81 -17.17 -0.15
N VAL A 230 7.50 -16.90 0.03
CA VAL A 230 6.49 -17.26 -0.98
C VAL A 230 6.64 -16.38 -2.21
N TYR A 231 7.02 -16.96 -3.32
CA TYR A 231 7.26 -16.23 -4.59
C TYR A 231 5.96 -15.60 -5.15
N LYS A 232 4.84 -16.33 -5.11
CA LYS A 232 3.54 -15.89 -5.65
C LYS A 232 2.64 -15.19 -4.64
N ALA A 233 3.21 -14.58 -3.58
CA ALA A 233 2.42 -13.87 -2.57
C ALA A 233 1.78 -12.60 -3.12
N ASN A 234 0.59 -12.25 -2.61
CA ASN A 234 -0.08 -11.00 -2.92
C ASN A 234 0.67 -9.81 -2.30
N LYS A 235 1.43 -9.08 -3.14
CA LYS A 235 2.27 -7.95 -2.70
C LYS A 235 1.44 -6.78 -2.18
N ILE A 236 0.23 -6.55 -2.73
CA ILE A 236 -0.66 -5.46 -2.31
C ILE A 236 -1.25 -5.77 -0.94
N ALA A 237 -1.75 -6.99 -0.72
CA ALA A 237 -2.23 -7.44 0.59
C ALA A 237 -1.12 -7.35 1.64
N LYS A 238 0.11 -7.80 1.31
CA LYS A 238 1.28 -7.66 2.17
C LYS A 238 1.55 -6.23 2.59
N GLN A 239 1.65 -5.33 1.61
CA GLN A 239 1.91 -3.91 1.86
C GLN A 239 0.81 -3.29 2.73
N THR A 240 -0.46 -3.57 2.41
CA THR A 240 -1.60 -3.06 3.17
C THR A 240 -1.55 -3.52 4.62
N LEU A 241 -1.31 -4.80 4.85
CA LEU A 241 -1.19 -5.37 6.19
C LEU A 241 -0.02 -4.77 6.99
N MET A 242 1.13 -4.54 6.33
CA MET A 242 2.27 -3.85 6.96
C MET A 242 1.92 -2.40 7.34
N MET A 243 1.13 -1.70 6.51
CA MET A 243 0.63 -0.35 6.83
C MET A 243 -0.37 -0.38 7.99
N MET A 244 -1.27 -1.36 8.05
CA MET A 244 -2.19 -1.57 9.18
C MET A 244 -1.40 -1.80 10.49
N ALA A 245 -0.39 -2.67 10.47
CA ALA A 245 0.48 -2.91 11.61
C ALA A 245 1.22 -1.64 12.06
N GLY A 246 1.74 -0.86 11.12
CA GLY A 246 2.39 0.43 11.39
C GLY A 246 1.43 1.47 11.98
N GLY A 247 0.17 1.49 11.55
CA GLY A 247 -0.89 2.31 12.13
C GLY A 247 -1.21 1.90 13.57
N SER A 248 -1.36 0.60 13.80
CA SER A 248 -1.73 0.04 15.12
C SER A 248 -0.66 0.31 16.20
N ILE A 249 0.63 0.31 15.87
CA ILE A 249 1.72 0.65 16.81
C ILE A 249 1.52 2.05 17.44
N ARG A 250 0.91 2.99 16.72
CA ARG A 250 0.76 4.37 17.17
C ARG A 250 -0.35 4.54 18.20
N VAL A 251 -1.40 3.72 18.12
CA VAL A 251 -2.64 3.91 18.89
C VAL A 251 -3.00 2.73 19.81
N ASN A 252 -2.36 1.58 19.65
CA ASN A 252 -2.60 0.39 20.46
C ASN A 252 -1.33 0.03 21.26
N SER A 253 -1.41 0.08 22.60
CA SER A 253 -0.28 -0.23 23.49
C SER A 253 0.22 -1.66 23.31
N GLN A 254 -0.68 -2.66 23.25
CA GLN A 254 -0.31 -4.07 23.08
C GLN A 254 0.47 -4.31 21.77
N CYS A 255 0.05 -3.65 20.68
CA CYS A 255 0.79 -3.71 19.40
C CYS A 255 2.15 -3.05 19.50
N ARG A 256 2.24 -1.92 20.21
CA ARG A 256 3.50 -1.20 20.47
C ARG A 256 4.46 -2.05 21.30
N ASP A 257 4.00 -2.62 22.41
CA ASP A 257 4.81 -3.43 23.31
C ASP A 257 5.34 -4.68 22.62
N TYR A 258 4.48 -5.36 21.85
CA TYR A 258 4.93 -6.48 21.02
C TYR A 258 5.98 -6.06 20.00
N TYR A 259 5.79 -4.92 19.32
CA TYR A 259 6.76 -4.40 18.36
C TYR A 259 8.09 -4.06 19.05
N LEU A 260 8.07 -3.35 20.19
CA LEU A 260 9.27 -2.98 20.96
C LEU A 260 10.00 -4.23 21.46
N LYS A 261 9.28 -5.24 21.96
CA LYS A 261 9.87 -6.54 22.30
C LYS A 261 10.61 -7.16 21.12
N LYS A 262 10.01 -7.11 19.90
CA LYS A 262 10.69 -7.63 18.71
C LYS A 262 11.90 -6.80 18.28
N ARG A 263 11.90 -5.50 18.59
CA ARG A 263 13.06 -4.62 18.38
C ARG A 263 14.19 -4.92 19.37
N SER A 264 13.86 -5.15 20.64
CA SER A 264 14.86 -5.54 21.68
C SER A 264 15.48 -6.90 21.42
N GLU A 265 14.76 -7.82 20.73
CA GLU A 265 15.32 -9.08 20.21
C GLU A 265 16.30 -8.89 19.02
N GLY A 266 16.72 -7.66 18.71
CA GLY A 266 17.65 -7.34 17.61
C GLY A 266 17.02 -7.29 16.21
N LYS A 267 15.69 -7.45 16.06
CA LYS A 267 15.05 -7.43 14.73
C LYS A 267 15.00 -6.01 14.16
N LYS A 268 15.40 -5.85 12.90
CA LYS A 268 15.27 -4.58 12.17
C LYS A 268 13.79 -4.16 12.07
N HIS A 269 13.51 -2.86 11.90
CA HIS A 269 12.16 -2.29 11.84
C HIS A 269 11.17 -3.11 11.00
N ASN A 270 11.48 -3.34 9.73
CA ASN A 270 10.59 -4.07 8.83
C ASN A 270 10.37 -5.54 9.24
N HIS A 271 11.33 -6.15 9.91
CA HIS A 271 11.19 -7.52 10.41
C HIS A 271 10.29 -7.55 11.66
N ALA A 272 10.48 -6.65 12.62
CA ALA A 272 9.62 -6.52 13.79
C ALA A 272 8.16 -6.21 13.38
N LEU A 273 7.98 -5.31 12.41
CA LEU A 273 6.66 -4.98 11.85
C LEU A 273 6.01 -6.20 11.18
N ARG A 274 6.77 -7.02 10.46
CA ARG A 274 6.28 -8.27 9.87
C ARG A 274 5.84 -9.28 10.93
N CYS A 275 6.56 -9.37 12.05
CA CYS A 275 6.15 -10.20 13.18
C CYS A 275 4.81 -9.75 13.75
N LEU A 276 4.59 -8.45 13.92
CA LEU A 276 3.32 -7.89 14.35
C LEU A 276 2.22 -8.17 13.32
N ALA A 277 2.48 -7.93 12.04
CA ALA A 277 1.54 -8.21 10.96
C ALA A 277 1.09 -9.69 10.95
N ARG A 278 1.99 -10.62 11.31
CA ARG A 278 1.62 -12.04 11.45
C ARG A 278 0.67 -12.29 12.62
N GLN A 279 0.82 -11.59 13.74
CA GLN A 279 -0.14 -11.68 14.85
C GLN A 279 -1.48 -11.08 14.45
N MET A 280 -1.46 -9.94 13.74
CA MET A 280 -2.68 -9.30 13.24
C MET A 280 -3.46 -10.21 12.29
N ILE A 281 -2.80 -10.98 11.42
CA ILE A 281 -3.51 -11.97 10.55
C ILE A 281 -4.32 -12.97 11.36
N LYS A 282 -3.80 -13.49 12.46
CA LYS A 282 -4.54 -14.41 13.32
C LYS A 282 -5.82 -13.79 13.88
N VAL A 283 -5.69 -12.51 14.30
CA VAL A 283 -6.82 -11.74 14.81
C VAL A 283 -7.83 -11.46 13.69
N ILE A 284 -7.36 -10.95 12.56
CA ILE A 284 -8.19 -10.63 11.39
C ILE A 284 -8.94 -11.87 10.90
N TYR A 285 -8.25 -13.01 10.78
CA TYR A 285 -8.87 -14.25 10.35
C TYR A 285 -10.05 -14.63 11.26
N ARG A 286 -9.84 -14.63 12.57
CA ARG A 286 -10.90 -14.92 13.55
C ARG A 286 -12.04 -13.91 13.50
N MET A 287 -11.72 -12.61 13.42
CA MET A 287 -12.74 -11.57 13.35
C MET A 287 -13.67 -11.74 12.16
N LEU A 288 -13.09 -12.06 10.98
CA LEU A 288 -13.85 -12.21 9.75
C LEU A 288 -14.59 -13.55 9.66
N THR A 289 -14.07 -14.62 10.25
CA THR A 289 -14.76 -15.93 10.30
C THR A 289 -15.85 -16.00 11.36
N GLU A 290 -15.67 -15.28 12.48
CA GLU A 290 -16.63 -15.21 13.59
C GLU A 290 -17.59 -14.01 13.47
N ASP A 291 -17.48 -13.22 12.38
CA ASP A 291 -18.30 -12.01 12.10
C ASP A 291 -18.37 -11.05 13.29
N ARG A 292 -17.24 -10.70 13.89
CA ARG A 292 -17.16 -9.90 15.10
C ARG A 292 -16.12 -8.78 15.03
N ASP A 293 -16.33 -7.77 15.87
CA ASP A 293 -15.38 -6.66 16.03
C ASP A 293 -14.13 -7.06 16.83
N TYR A 294 -13.10 -6.25 16.73
CA TYR A 294 -11.85 -6.39 17.48
C TYR A 294 -12.11 -6.27 18.98
N GLN A 295 -11.62 -7.25 19.73
CA GLN A 295 -11.67 -7.25 21.20
C GLN A 295 -10.26 -7.10 21.75
N ILE A 296 -10.07 -6.07 22.57
CA ILE A 296 -8.84 -5.92 23.35
C ILE A 296 -8.89 -6.98 24.47
N LYS A 297 -7.90 -7.87 24.51
CA LYS A 297 -7.74 -8.73 25.70
C LYS A 297 -7.51 -7.80 26.88
N LYS A 298 -8.46 -7.72 27.79
CA LYS A 298 -8.19 -7.19 29.14
C LYS A 298 -7.09 -8.07 29.71
N GLU A 299 -5.93 -7.48 30.04
CA GLU A 299 -4.98 -8.19 30.90
C GLU A 299 -5.75 -8.64 32.12
N ALA A 300 -5.74 -9.95 32.39
CA ALA A 300 -6.17 -10.43 33.68
C ALA A 300 -5.31 -9.66 34.70
N LEU A 301 -5.95 -8.79 35.47
CA LEU A 301 -5.35 -8.18 36.63
C LEU A 301 -4.66 -9.33 37.39
N LYS A 302 -3.34 -9.37 37.36
CA LYS A 302 -2.60 -10.15 38.33
C LYS A 302 -2.89 -9.49 39.67
N VAL A 303 -3.90 -10.05 40.32
CA VAL A 303 -4.08 -9.83 41.75
C VAL A 303 -2.82 -10.40 42.38
N ALA A 304 -2.00 -9.50 42.91
CA ALA A 304 -0.82 -9.81 43.70
C ALA A 304 -1.21 -10.51 44.97
#